data_6d445f7efeef832361f70f5de6bac313
#
_entry.id   6d445f7efeef832361f70f5de6bac313
#
_cell.length_a   1.000
_cell.length_b   1.000
_cell.length_c   1.000
_cell.angle_alpha   90.00
_cell.angle_beta   90.00
_cell.angle_gamma   90.00
#
_symmetry.space_group_name_H-M   'P 1'
#
loop_
_entity.id
_entity.type
_entity.pdbx_description
1 polymer ?
#
loop_
_entity_poly.entity_id
_entity_poly.type
_entity_poly.pdbx_seq_one_letter_code
_entity_poly.pdbx_strand_id
1 'polypeptide(L)'
;MGDAVTLLLRLLGTLLLLLAGMGGGFAAAARAENSRRQLHSFARLLTYLAELLDAQALTGPELLRRAAQDPAFAVFCPAPGESLSALTPPACMPDALRQEVQSSLSAAEEAPRLTACAALHRLASRCEAQSAEAAEHYRTARRLWPRLGGCLGAMAAILLW
;
A
#
# COMPACT_ATOMS: atom_id res chain seq x y z
N MET A 1 -44.77 24.05 17.90
CA MET A 1 -43.68 23.16 18.39
C MET A 1 -43.20 22.17 17.33
N GLY A 2 -44.00 21.81 16.32
CA GLY A 2 -43.58 20.91 15.23
C GLY A 2 -42.46 21.45 14.33
N ASP A 3 -42.56 22.74 13.97
CA ASP A 3 -41.64 23.35 13.01
C ASP A 3 -40.19 23.46 13.53
N ALA A 4 -40.01 23.72 14.81
CA ALA A 4 -38.67 23.77 15.41
C ALA A 4 -37.99 22.38 15.46
N VAL A 5 -38.77 21.34 15.69
CA VAL A 5 -38.26 19.95 15.73
C VAL A 5 -37.89 19.47 14.31
N THR A 6 -38.68 19.77 13.30
CA THR A 6 -38.39 19.45 11.90
C THR A 6 -37.16 20.19 11.39
N LEU A 7 -36.99 21.46 11.78
CA LEU A 7 -35.81 22.26 11.43
C LEU A 7 -34.55 21.74 12.09
N LEU A 8 -34.60 21.31 13.35
CA LEU A 8 -33.50 20.66 14.06
C LEU A 8 -33.12 19.33 13.43
N LEU A 9 -34.11 18.51 13.04
CA LEU A 9 -33.85 17.23 12.38
C LEU A 9 -33.17 17.41 11.01
N ARG A 10 -33.61 18.41 10.24
CA ARG A 10 -33.00 18.76 8.95
C ARG A 10 -31.55 19.24 9.11
N LEU A 11 -31.29 20.13 10.08
CA LEU A 11 -29.93 20.59 10.39
C LEU A 11 -29.00 19.44 10.84
N LEU A 12 -29.52 18.56 11.67
CA LEU A 12 -28.75 17.39 12.13
C LEU A 12 -28.45 16.42 10.97
N GLY A 13 -29.41 16.18 10.09
CA GLY A 13 -29.24 15.34 8.89
C GLY A 13 -28.22 15.91 7.91
N THR A 14 -28.26 17.24 7.66
CA THR A 14 -27.28 17.89 6.78
C THR A 14 -25.87 17.86 7.38
N LEU A 15 -25.74 18.07 8.68
CA LEU A 15 -24.45 18.00 9.38
C LEU A 15 -23.88 16.58 9.33
N LEU A 16 -24.68 15.55 9.55
CA LEU A 16 -24.29 14.15 9.45
C LEU A 16 -23.83 13.77 8.04
N LEU A 17 -24.52 14.22 7.00
CA LEU A 17 -24.15 13.99 5.61
C LEU A 17 -22.80 14.65 5.24
N LEU A 18 -22.56 15.87 5.73
CA LEU A 18 -21.29 16.56 5.54
C LEU A 18 -20.14 15.83 6.24
N LEU A 19 -20.35 15.40 7.49
CA LEU A 19 -19.35 14.65 8.26
C LEU A 19 -19.07 13.28 7.62
N ALA A 20 -20.07 12.57 7.14
CA ALA A 20 -19.91 11.29 6.45
C ALA A 20 -19.14 11.44 5.13
N GLY A 21 -19.41 12.47 4.35
CA GLY A 21 -18.69 12.77 3.11
C GLY A 21 -17.21 13.10 3.35
N MET A 22 -16.92 13.89 4.37
CA MET A 22 -15.54 14.21 4.75
C MET A 22 -14.82 12.97 5.33
N GLY A 23 -15.48 12.21 6.21
CA GLY A 23 -14.89 11.00 6.82
C GLY A 23 -14.53 9.94 5.80
N GLY A 24 -15.37 9.69 4.80
CA GLY A 24 -15.07 8.78 3.68
C GLY A 24 -13.82 9.18 2.89
N GLY A 25 -13.65 10.47 2.64
CA GLY A 25 -12.46 11.00 1.97
C GLY A 25 -11.17 10.78 2.78
N PHE A 26 -11.21 11.01 4.08
CA PHE A 26 -10.06 10.74 4.96
C PHE A 26 -9.71 9.25 5.04
N ALA A 27 -10.71 8.38 5.11
CA ALA A 27 -10.47 6.93 5.13
C ALA A 27 -9.83 6.43 3.82
N ALA A 28 -10.29 6.92 2.67
CA ALA A 28 -9.69 6.60 1.38
C ALA A 28 -8.22 7.08 1.28
N ALA A 29 -7.95 8.30 1.76
CA ALA A 29 -6.60 8.84 1.81
C ALA A 29 -5.68 8.02 2.74
N ALA A 30 -6.16 7.63 3.92
CA ALA A 30 -5.39 6.81 4.86
C ALA A 30 -5.05 5.43 4.27
N ARG A 31 -5.98 4.79 3.55
CA ARG A 31 -5.73 3.52 2.85
C ARG A 31 -4.65 3.66 1.77
N ALA A 32 -4.72 4.72 0.96
CA ALA A 32 -3.73 4.98 -0.08
C ALA A 32 -2.32 5.20 0.50
N GLU A 33 -2.21 5.95 1.61
CA GLU A 33 -0.93 6.15 2.29
C GLU A 33 -0.39 4.85 2.87
N ASN A 34 -1.24 4.02 3.47
CA ASN A 34 -0.83 2.72 4.00
C ASN A 34 -0.34 1.79 2.87
N SER A 35 -1.04 1.75 1.73
CA SER A 35 -0.62 1.01 0.55
C SER A 35 0.74 1.47 0.04
N ARG A 36 0.96 2.78 -0.05
CA ARG A 36 2.25 3.36 -0.42
C ARG A 36 3.38 2.91 0.51
N ARG A 37 3.15 2.98 1.83
CA ARG A 37 4.14 2.57 2.83
C ARG A 37 4.48 1.09 2.72
N GLN A 38 3.49 0.23 2.54
CA GLN A 38 3.71 -1.21 2.38
C GLN A 38 4.52 -1.53 1.11
N LEU A 39 4.19 -0.91 -0.03
CA LEU A 39 4.95 -1.08 -1.27
C LEU A 39 6.39 -0.60 -1.14
N HIS A 40 6.60 0.57 -0.52
CA HIS A 40 7.94 1.10 -0.29
C HIS A 40 8.76 0.22 0.67
N SER A 41 8.16 -0.28 1.75
CA SER A 41 8.84 -1.19 2.68
C SER A 41 9.21 -2.50 2.00
N PHE A 42 8.34 -3.03 1.13
CA PHE A 42 8.62 -4.22 0.35
C PHE A 42 9.75 -4.00 -0.68
N ALA A 43 9.78 -2.87 -1.36
CA ALA A 43 10.86 -2.50 -2.25
C ALA A 43 12.21 -2.43 -1.52
N ARG A 44 12.24 -1.81 -0.33
CA ARG A 44 13.43 -1.79 0.53
C ARG A 44 13.88 -3.17 0.97
N LEU A 45 12.94 -4.07 1.29
CA LEU A 45 13.26 -5.47 1.58
C LEU A 45 13.97 -6.13 0.40
N LEU A 46 13.47 -5.98 -0.83
CA LEU A 46 14.08 -6.56 -2.03
C LEU A 46 15.50 -6.01 -2.26
N THR A 47 15.70 -4.71 -2.08
CA THR A 47 17.02 -4.08 -2.16
C THR A 47 17.96 -4.64 -1.10
N TYR A 48 17.52 -4.75 0.15
CA TYR A 48 18.28 -5.32 1.25
C TYR A 48 18.70 -6.77 0.98
N LEU A 49 17.78 -7.59 0.45
CA LEU A 49 18.10 -8.97 0.06
C LEU A 49 19.14 -9.03 -1.06
N ALA A 50 19.05 -8.13 -2.06
CA ALA A 50 20.03 -8.05 -3.13
C ALA A 50 21.42 -7.67 -2.61
N GLU A 51 21.50 -6.69 -1.72
CA GLU A 51 22.76 -6.25 -1.09
C GLU A 51 23.38 -7.36 -0.22
N LEU A 52 22.57 -8.07 0.56
CA LEU A 52 23.05 -9.21 1.36
C LEU A 52 23.57 -10.35 0.47
N LEU A 53 22.84 -10.65 -0.61
CA LEU A 53 23.26 -11.67 -1.56
C LEU A 53 24.56 -11.28 -2.25
N ASP A 54 24.74 -10.00 -2.56
CA ASP A 54 25.98 -9.49 -3.17
C ASP A 54 27.15 -9.47 -2.19
N ALA A 55 26.96 -9.07 -0.96
CA ALA A 55 28.03 -8.96 0.03
C ALA A 55 28.48 -10.31 0.59
N GLN A 56 27.57 -11.25 0.85
CA GLN A 56 27.85 -12.42 1.68
C GLN A 56 27.57 -13.78 1.00
N ALA A 57 27.07 -13.79 -0.23
CA ALA A 57 26.73 -15.02 -0.97
C ALA A 57 25.87 -16.01 -0.14
N LEU A 58 24.92 -15.47 0.65
CA LEU A 58 24.05 -16.25 1.53
C LEU A 58 23.04 -17.06 0.71
N THR A 59 22.60 -18.17 1.29
CA THR A 59 21.50 -18.96 0.72
C THR A 59 20.15 -18.26 0.93
N GLY A 60 19.14 -18.54 0.09
CA GLY A 60 17.80 -17.97 0.18
C GLY A 60 17.19 -18.03 1.59
N PRO A 61 17.19 -19.21 2.26
CA PRO A 61 16.69 -19.33 3.63
C PRO A 61 17.40 -18.44 4.65
N GLU A 62 18.69 -18.24 4.51
CA GLU A 62 19.49 -17.43 5.44
C GLU A 62 19.27 -15.93 5.23
N LEU A 63 19.07 -15.53 3.97
CA LEU A 63 18.65 -14.17 3.60
C LEU A 63 17.32 -13.82 4.28
N LEU A 64 16.31 -14.70 4.18
CA LEU A 64 15.01 -14.48 4.79
C LEU A 64 15.08 -14.45 6.33
N ARG A 65 15.91 -15.33 6.92
CA ARG A 65 16.10 -15.34 8.38
C ARG A 65 16.70 -14.01 8.88
N ARG A 66 17.64 -13.43 8.15
CA ARG A 66 18.19 -12.11 8.48
C ARG A 66 17.18 -10.98 8.25
N ALA A 67 16.47 -11.02 7.14
CA ALA A 67 15.43 -10.04 6.86
C ALA A 67 14.31 -10.05 7.92
N ALA A 68 13.92 -11.23 8.42
CA ALA A 68 12.91 -11.39 9.45
C ALA A 68 13.33 -10.82 10.83
N GLN A 69 14.61 -10.56 11.06
CA GLN A 69 15.09 -9.92 12.29
C GLN A 69 14.73 -8.42 12.33
N ASP A 70 14.53 -7.79 11.18
CA ASP A 70 14.03 -6.41 11.13
C ASP A 70 12.50 -6.41 11.22
N PRO A 71 11.92 -5.76 12.25
CA PRO A 71 10.47 -5.70 12.42
C PRO A 71 9.74 -5.06 11.23
N ALA A 72 10.41 -4.21 10.46
CA ALA A 72 9.86 -3.62 9.24
C ALA A 72 9.67 -4.65 8.12
N PHE A 73 10.46 -5.71 8.10
CA PHE A 73 10.46 -6.73 7.06
C PHE A 73 9.78 -8.04 7.50
N ALA A 74 9.69 -8.29 8.80
CA ALA A 74 9.11 -9.50 9.37
C ALA A 74 7.67 -9.78 8.86
N VAL A 75 6.90 -8.73 8.57
CA VAL A 75 5.54 -8.84 8.03
C VAL A 75 5.51 -9.54 6.66
N PHE A 76 6.58 -9.42 5.87
CA PHE A 76 6.69 -10.02 4.54
C PHE A 76 7.35 -11.40 4.55
N CYS A 77 7.92 -11.81 5.68
CA CYS A 77 8.64 -13.06 5.87
C CYS A 77 7.91 -13.99 6.86
N PRO A 78 6.73 -14.53 6.53
CA PRO A 78 5.94 -15.32 7.47
C PRO A 78 6.61 -16.66 7.85
N ALA A 79 7.42 -17.20 6.97
CA ALA A 79 8.13 -18.48 7.16
C ALA A 79 9.64 -18.28 6.92
N PRO A 80 10.37 -17.63 7.86
CA PRO A 80 11.81 -17.42 7.69
C PRO A 80 12.55 -18.76 7.72
N GLY A 81 13.30 -19.04 6.67
CA GLY A 81 14.10 -20.27 6.54
C GLY A 81 13.57 -21.26 5.51
N GLU A 82 12.50 -20.96 4.81
CA GLU A 82 12.08 -21.70 3.63
C GLU A 82 12.77 -21.17 2.36
N SER A 83 12.04 -20.79 1.35
CA SER A 83 12.52 -20.32 0.06
C SER A 83 12.22 -18.83 -0.14
N LEU A 84 12.91 -18.15 -1.07
CA LEU A 84 12.60 -16.77 -1.43
C LEU A 84 11.17 -16.61 -1.95
N SER A 85 10.63 -17.67 -2.54
CA SER A 85 9.22 -17.71 -2.99
C SER A 85 8.21 -17.68 -1.84
N ALA A 86 8.62 -17.96 -0.59
CA ALA A 86 7.77 -17.81 0.61
C ALA A 86 7.53 -16.36 1.03
N LEU A 87 8.22 -15.38 0.42
CA LEU A 87 7.95 -13.97 0.61
C LEU A 87 6.50 -13.64 0.23
N THR A 88 5.82 -12.94 1.13
CA THR A 88 4.43 -12.53 0.92
C THR A 88 4.38 -11.08 0.42
N PRO A 89 4.06 -10.85 -0.88
CA PRO A 89 3.87 -9.50 -1.40
C PRO A 89 2.70 -8.81 -0.69
N PRO A 90 2.75 -7.46 -0.53
CA PRO A 90 1.66 -6.72 0.09
C PRO A 90 0.33 -6.91 -0.65
N ALA A 91 -0.77 -7.01 0.11
CA ALA A 91 -2.11 -7.21 -0.45
C ALA A 91 -2.58 -6.07 -1.36
N CYS A 92 -2.01 -4.86 -1.18
CA CYS A 92 -2.30 -3.70 -2.02
C CYS A 92 -1.61 -3.71 -3.38
N MET A 93 -0.72 -4.69 -3.64
CA MET A 93 0.00 -4.83 -4.91
C MET A 93 -0.95 -5.31 -6.01
N PRO A 94 -0.91 -4.73 -7.23
CA PRO A 94 -1.67 -5.22 -8.39
C PRO A 94 -1.34 -6.70 -8.69
N ASP A 95 -2.34 -7.47 -9.09
CA ASP A 95 -2.17 -8.91 -9.29
C ASP A 95 -1.12 -9.27 -10.35
N ALA A 96 -1.03 -8.46 -11.42
CA ALA A 96 -0.01 -8.62 -12.45
C ALA A 96 1.41 -8.48 -11.88
N LEU A 97 1.64 -7.45 -11.06
CA LEU A 97 2.94 -7.23 -10.42
C LEU A 97 3.23 -8.31 -9.36
N ARG A 98 2.20 -8.77 -8.63
CA ARG A 98 2.34 -9.84 -7.65
C ARG A 98 2.80 -11.14 -8.31
N GLN A 99 2.22 -11.51 -9.44
CA GLN A 99 2.63 -12.68 -10.22
C GLN A 99 4.05 -12.53 -10.77
N GLU A 100 4.40 -11.33 -11.28
CA GLU A 100 5.76 -11.03 -11.74
C GLU A 100 6.77 -11.17 -10.59
N VAL A 101 6.45 -10.66 -9.40
CA VAL A 101 7.30 -10.80 -8.21
C VAL A 101 7.49 -12.26 -7.83
N GLN A 102 6.41 -13.03 -7.72
CA GLN A 102 6.50 -14.44 -7.33
C GLN A 102 7.29 -15.28 -8.34
N SER A 103 7.03 -15.12 -9.64
CA SER A 103 7.77 -15.83 -10.68
C SER A 103 9.25 -15.43 -10.73
N SER A 104 9.57 -14.18 -10.49
CA SER A 104 10.95 -13.70 -10.47
C SER A 104 11.70 -14.14 -9.21
N LEU A 105 11.03 -14.24 -8.07
CA LEU A 105 11.63 -14.75 -6.83
C LEU A 105 11.96 -16.24 -6.96
N SER A 106 11.05 -17.05 -7.53
CA SER A 106 11.32 -18.47 -7.78
C SER A 106 12.47 -18.66 -8.79
N ALA A 107 12.51 -17.86 -9.86
CA ALA A 107 13.59 -17.88 -10.82
C ALA A 107 14.94 -17.43 -10.22
N ALA A 108 14.92 -16.48 -9.28
CA ALA A 108 16.14 -16.00 -8.62
C ALA A 108 16.77 -17.05 -7.68
N GLU A 109 15.99 -18.01 -7.17
CA GLU A 109 16.52 -19.11 -6.36
C GLU A 109 17.41 -20.06 -7.15
N GLU A 110 17.08 -20.29 -8.41
CA GLU A 110 17.81 -21.20 -9.30
C GLU A 110 18.91 -20.48 -10.10
N ALA A 111 18.88 -19.14 -10.11
CA ALA A 111 19.76 -18.33 -10.93
C ALA A 111 21.15 -18.16 -10.29
N PRO A 112 22.20 -17.96 -11.11
CA PRO A 112 23.50 -17.53 -10.62
C PRO A 112 23.37 -16.21 -9.83
N ARG A 113 24.21 -16.04 -8.80
CA ARG A 113 24.19 -14.91 -7.86
C ARG A 113 24.03 -13.54 -8.55
N LEU A 114 24.84 -13.25 -9.56
CA LEU A 114 24.79 -11.97 -10.26
C LEU A 114 23.42 -11.73 -10.94
N THR A 115 22.86 -12.77 -11.52
CA THR A 115 21.55 -12.72 -12.18
C THR A 115 20.44 -12.54 -11.15
N ALA A 116 20.52 -13.23 -10.02
CA ALA A 116 19.58 -13.10 -8.91
C ALA A 116 19.61 -11.69 -8.31
N CYS A 117 20.80 -11.12 -8.05
CA CYS A 117 20.94 -9.73 -7.59
C CYS A 117 20.31 -8.74 -8.56
N ALA A 118 20.60 -8.87 -9.86
CA ALA A 118 20.02 -8.00 -10.89
C ALA A 118 18.51 -8.12 -10.98
N ALA A 119 17.95 -9.33 -10.80
CA ALA A 119 16.52 -9.57 -10.77
C ALA A 119 15.86 -8.90 -9.55
N LEU A 120 16.44 -9.04 -8.36
CA LEU A 120 15.95 -8.42 -7.12
C LEU A 120 15.97 -6.89 -7.20
N HIS A 121 17.06 -6.29 -7.72
CA HIS A 121 17.13 -4.84 -7.94
C HIS A 121 16.08 -4.34 -8.94
N ARG A 122 15.83 -5.10 -10.01
CA ARG A 122 14.79 -4.77 -10.99
C ARG A 122 13.41 -4.82 -10.36
N LEU A 123 13.12 -5.83 -9.55
CA LEU A 123 11.85 -5.93 -8.81
C LEU A 123 11.70 -4.79 -7.81
N ALA A 124 12.76 -4.44 -7.08
CA ALA A 124 12.75 -3.32 -6.15
C ALA A 124 12.39 -2.01 -6.86
N SER A 125 13.04 -1.71 -8.00
CA SER A 125 12.74 -0.50 -8.77
C SER A 125 11.31 -0.47 -9.32
N ARG A 126 10.76 -1.62 -9.71
CA ARG A 126 9.35 -1.76 -10.11
C ARG A 126 8.40 -1.46 -8.96
N CYS A 127 8.67 -2.01 -7.77
CA CYS A 127 7.86 -1.74 -6.57
C CYS A 127 7.97 -0.27 -6.13
N GLU A 128 9.14 0.35 -6.26
CA GLU A 128 9.32 1.79 -6.00
C GLU A 128 8.53 2.65 -6.98
N ALA A 129 8.60 2.35 -8.27
CA ALA A 129 7.80 3.06 -9.28
C ALA A 129 6.30 2.97 -8.97
N GLN A 130 5.80 1.77 -8.60
CA GLN A 130 4.42 1.58 -8.20
C GLN A 130 4.06 2.35 -6.91
N SER A 131 5.00 2.43 -5.96
CA SER A 131 4.80 3.22 -4.74
C SER A 131 4.73 4.73 -5.03
N ALA A 132 5.50 5.22 -6.00
CA ALA A 132 5.49 6.61 -6.43
C ALA A 132 4.18 6.95 -7.15
N GLU A 133 3.68 6.08 -8.02
CA GLU A 133 2.38 6.21 -8.67
C GLU A 133 1.24 6.26 -7.64
N ALA A 134 1.26 5.36 -6.66
CA ALA A 134 0.31 5.39 -5.54
C ALA A 134 0.39 6.69 -4.74
N ALA A 135 1.58 7.29 -4.59
CA ALA A 135 1.75 8.58 -3.92
C ALA A 135 1.12 9.74 -4.69
N GLU A 136 1.19 9.74 -6.03
CA GLU A 136 0.54 10.76 -6.87
C GLU A 136 -0.98 10.65 -6.80
N HIS A 137 -1.52 9.44 -6.86
CA HIS A 137 -2.94 9.18 -6.64
C HIS A 137 -3.40 9.66 -5.26
N TYR A 138 -2.61 9.42 -4.22
CA TYR A 138 -2.89 9.93 -2.87
C TYR A 138 -2.93 11.45 -2.81
N ARG A 139 -1.93 12.14 -3.39
CA ARG A 139 -1.89 13.60 -3.41
C ARG A 139 -3.11 14.20 -4.12
N THR A 140 -3.48 13.61 -5.24
CA THR A 140 -4.64 14.03 -6.02
C THR A 140 -5.94 13.75 -5.26
N ALA A 141 -6.09 12.57 -4.70
CA ALA A 141 -7.24 12.20 -3.89
C ALA A 141 -7.40 13.14 -2.68
N ARG A 142 -6.34 13.37 -1.90
CA ARG A 142 -6.37 14.27 -0.73
C ARG A 142 -6.79 15.70 -1.08
N ARG A 143 -6.49 16.15 -2.30
CA ARG A 143 -6.85 17.50 -2.75
C ARG A 143 -8.29 17.60 -3.27
N LEU A 144 -8.77 16.54 -3.91
CA LEU A 144 -10.08 16.53 -4.59
C LEU A 144 -11.22 16.04 -3.69
N TRP A 145 -10.99 15.01 -2.88
CA TRP A 145 -12.03 14.38 -2.09
C TRP A 145 -12.74 15.30 -1.09
N PRO A 146 -12.04 16.19 -0.33
CA PRO A 146 -12.73 17.12 0.57
C PRO A 146 -13.61 18.11 -0.19
N ARG A 147 -13.19 18.52 -1.38
CA ARG A 147 -13.96 19.46 -2.22
C ARG A 147 -15.20 18.80 -2.81
N LEU A 148 -15.05 17.58 -3.33
CA LEU A 148 -16.16 16.80 -3.87
C LEU A 148 -17.16 16.41 -2.78
N GLY A 149 -16.67 15.96 -1.62
CA GLY A 149 -17.52 15.63 -0.46
C GLY A 149 -18.30 16.85 0.04
N GLY A 150 -17.66 18.02 0.10
CA GLY A 150 -18.32 19.27 0.46
C GLY A 150 -19.39 19.71 -0.56
N CYS A 151 -19.08 19.61 -1.86
CA CYS A 151 -20.04 19.94 -2.92
C CYS A 151 -21.24 18.97 -2.95
N LEU A 152 -20.99 17.67 -2.83
CA LEU A 152 -22.06 16.66 -2.77
C LEU A 152 -22.92 16.82 -1.52
N GLY A 153 -22.31 17.10 -0.37
CA GLY A 153 -23.04 17.38 0.87
C GLY A 153 -23.89 18.64 0.76
N ALA A 154 -23.37 19.70 0.15
CA ALA A 154 -24.12 20.94 -0.09
C ALA A 154 -25.29 20.74 -1.06
N MET A 155 -25.09 19.99 -2.16
CA MET A 155 -26.17 19.65 -3.09
C MET A 155 -27.25 18.80 -2.42
N ALA A 156 -26.87 17.80 -1.63
CA ALA A 156 -27.82 16.99 -0.88
C ALA A 156 -28.61 17.84 0.15
N ALA A 157 -27.94 18.79 0.79
CA ALA A 157 -28.59 19.74 1.71
C ALA A 157 -29.61 20.62 1.01
N ILE A 158 -29.31 21.13 -0.19
CA ILE A 158 -30.21 21.95 -1.01
C ILE A 158 -31.43 21.13 -1.48
N LEU A 159 -31.25 19.87 -1.84
CA LEU A 159 -32.31 18.97 -2.28
C LEU A 159 -33.28 18.57 -1.14
N LEU A 160 -32.82 18.59 0.09
CA LEU A 160 -33.60 18.25 1.29
C LEU A 160 -34.28 19.45 1.92
N TRP A 161 -33.98 20.67 1.47
CA TRP A 161 -34.62 21.91 1.90
C TRP A 161 -35.79 22.25 1.02
#